data_59800ee6471c6b794144c4cf42ab4a34
#
_entry.id   59800ee6471c6b794144c4cf42ab4a34
#
_cell.length_a   1.000
_cell.length_b   1.000
_cell.length_c   1.000
_cell.angle_alpha   90.00
_cell.angle_beta   90.00
_cell.angle_gamma   90.00
#
_symmetry.space_group_name_H-M   'P 1'
#
loop_
_entity.id
_entity.type
_entity.pdbx_description
1 polymer ?
#
loop_
_entity_poly.entity_id
_entity_poly.type
_entity_poly.pdbx_seq_one_letter_code
_entity_poly.pdbx_strand_id
1 'polypeptide(L)' 'MKKWVCPVCGYVYEGDVPPAECPVCHVSGDKFTLQ' A
#
# COMPACT_ATOMS: atom_id res chain seq x y z
N MET A 1 -13.50 -5.69 -1.75
CA MET A 1 -12.16 -5.51 -1.23
C MET A 1 -11.43 -4.46 -2.05
N LYS A 2 -10.56 -3.71 -1.42
CA LYS A 2 -9.90 -2.58 -2.07
C LYS A 2 -8.45 -2.93 -2.37
N LYS A 3 -7.89 -2.24 -3.34
CA LYS A 3 -6.49 -2.42 -3.71
C LYS A 3 -5.72 -1.16 -3.42
N TRP A 4 -4.59 -1.32 -2.74
CA TRP A 4 -3.76 -0.19 -2.32
C TRP A 4 -2.41 -0.31 -3.01
N VAL A 5 -1.99 0.77 -3.65
CA VAL A 5 -0.76 0.79 -4.43
C VAL A 5 0.29 1.65 -3.74
N CYS A 6 1.47 1.09 -3.55
CA CYS A 6 2.59 1.83 -3.00
C CYS A 6 3.15 2.78 -4.07
N PRO A 7 3.21 4.09 -3.78
CA PRO A 7 3.70 5.05 -4.78
C PRO A 7 5.21 5.01 -4.97
N VAL A 8 5.90 4.27 -4.14
CA VAL A 8 7.37 4.21 -4.20
C VAL A 8 7.86 3.02 -4.99
N CYS A 9 7.39 1.82 -4.64
CA CYS A 9 7.86 0.60 -5.30
C CYS A 9 6.80 -0.07 -6.17
N GLY A 10 5.57 0.43 -6.15
CA GLY A 10 4.51 -0.14 -6.97
C GLY A 10 3.86 -1.39 -6.41
N TYR A 11 4.14 -1.69 -5.15
CA TYR A 11 3.55 -2.86 -4.51
C TYR A 11 2.03 -2.70 -4.41
N VAL A 12 1.30 -3.77 -4.71
CA VAL A 12 -0.18 -3.76 -4.62
C VAL A 12 -0.60 -4.62 -3.44
N TYR A 13 -1.40 -4.04 -2.56
CA TYR A 13 -1.92 -4.72 -1.38
C TYR A 13 -3.45 -4.75 -1.45
N GLU A 14 -4.03 -5.91 -1.23
CA GLU A 14 -5.48 -6.07 -1.26
C GLU A 14 -6.02 -6.21 0.16
N GLY A 15 -7.01 -5.36 0.47
CA GLY A 15 -7.63 -5.37 1.79
C GLY A 15 -8.52 -4.16 1.97
N ASP A 16 -9.26 -4.14 3.08
CA ASP A 16 -10.16 -3.02 3.35
C ASP A 16 -9.41 -1.75 3.72
N VAL A 17 -8.21 -1.91 4.25
CA VAL A 17 -7.37 -0.79 4.68
C VAL A 17 -5.95 -1.04 4.18
N PRO A 18 -5.15 0.03 4.02
CA PRO A 18 -3.77 -0.14 3.61
C PRO A 18 -2.96 -0.81 4.71
N PRO A 19 -1.82 -1.42 4.37
CA PRO A 19 -0.97 -2.04 5.39
C PRO A 19 -0.33 -0.97 6.27
N ALA A 20 0.18 -1.37 7.43
CA ALA A 20 0.85 -0.43 8.32
C ALA A 20 2.05 0.19 7.62
N GLU A 21 2.75 -0.61 6.82
CA GLU A 21 3.86 -0.14 6.03
C GLU A 21 4.07 -1.09 4.86
N CYS A 22 4.73 -0.57 3.81
CA CYS A 22 5.03 -1.39 2.64
C CYS A 22 6.07 -2.46 3.01
N PRO A 23 5.77 -3.74 2.76
CA PRO A 23 6.73 -4.81 3.08
C PRO A 23 7.94 -4.84 2.14
N VAL A 24 7.91 -4.05 1.08
CA VAL A 24 8.99 -4.03 0.09
C VAL A 24 9.93 -2.85 0.33
N CYS A 25 9.39 -1.64 0.35
CA CYS A 25 10.21 -0.45 0.51
C CYS A 25 10.07 0.21 1.88
N HIS A 26 9.18 -0.30 2.72
CA HIS A 26 8.98 0.17 4.10
C HIS A 26 8.43 1.58 4.21
N VAL A 27 7.83 2.10 3.15
CA VAL A 27 7.18 3.40 3.22
C VAL A 27 5.90 3.27 4.08
N SER A 28 5.51 4.36 4.73
CA SER A 28 4.31 4.36 5.56
C SER A 28 3.08 3.95 4.75
N GLY A 29 2.19 3.19 5.39
CA GLY A 29 0.94 2.78 4.75
C GLY A 29 0.07 3.96 4.37
N ASP A 30 0.24 5.09 5.06
CA ASP A 30 -0.51 6.31 4.75
C ASP A 30 -0.24 6.82 3.34
N LYS A 31 0.89 6.44 2.77
CA LYS A 31 1.28 6.89 1.43
C LYS A 31 0.60 6.09 0.34
N PHE A 32 0.04 4.93 0.67
CA PHE A 32 -0.61 4.09 -0.31
C PHE A 32 -1.79 4.81 -0.95
N THR A 33 -1.98 4.53 -2.23
CA THR A 33 -3.07 5.11 -3.01
C THR A 33 -4.12 4.04 -3.29
N LEU A 34 -5.39 4.37 -3.08
CA LEU A 34 -6.48 3.46 -3.39
C LEU A 34 -6.62 3.35 -4.91
N GLN A 35 -6.59 2.12 -5.38
CA GLN A 35 -6.70 1.85 -6.81
C GLN A 35 -8.16 1.67 -7.21
#